data_72de36944ae216a032988e1f4586616d
#
_entry.id   72de36944ae216a032988e1f4586616d
#
_cell.length_a   1.000
_cell.length_b   1.000
_cell.length_c   1.000
_cell.angle_alpha   90.00
_cell.angle_beta   90.00
_cell.angle_gamma   90.00
#
_symmetry.space_group_name_H-M   'P 1'
#
loop_
_entity.id
_entity.type
_entity.pdbx_description
1 polymer ?
#
loop_
_entity_poly.entity_id
_entity_poly.type
_entity_poly.pdbx_seq_one_letter_code
_entity_poly.pdbx_strand_id
1 'polypeptide(L)'
;MFEYLYGTVEYKKMDYIAIDINGIGYKVYFPLREYEKIDLGNKYKFYIYNHIKEDAYKLIGFLDERDRKIYEMLLKINGIGPSLALAVLSNFSYDKIVEIISKNDYTSLKKVPKLGEKKAQIIILDLKAKLKNLTYTEVETISIDMLEDLVLALEGLGYTKKEIDKTLEKVDLSTYSSLEEAIKGILKNMKIGG
;
A
#
# COMPACT_ATOMS: atom_id res chain seq x y z
N MET A 1 18.37 6.59 -7.51
CA MET A 1 16.96 6.26 -7.43
C MET A 1 16.48 6.51 -6.00
N PHE A 2 15.34 7.16 -5.80
CA PHE A 2 14.83 7.49 -4.47
C PHE A 2 13.70 6.53 -4.10
N GLU A 3 13.71 6.02 -2.89
CA GLU A 3 12.64 5.20 -2.32
C GLU A 3 11.58 6.07 -1.65
N TYR A 4 12.03 7.04 -0.90
CA TYR A 4 11.21 8.08 -0.32
C TYR A 4 11.99 9.39 -0.18
N LEU A 5 11.27 10.49 -0.05
CA LEU A 5 11.81 11.78 0.36
C LEU A 5 11.11 12.23 1.63
N TYR A 6 11.87 12.72 2.60
CA TYR A 6 11.34 13.31 3.84
C TYR A 6 11.93 14.70 3.99
N GLY A 7 11.09 15.71 3.96
CA GLY A 7 11.53 17.10 4.01
C GLY A 7 10.37 18.07 4.15
N THR A 8 10.69 19.36 4.13
CA THR A 8 9.75 20.47 4.25
C THR A 8 9.20 20.85 2.88
N VAL A 9 7.88 21.03 2.77
CA VAL A 9 7.26 21.53 1.54
C VAL A 9 7.40 23.04 1.47
N GLU A 10 8.37 23.51 0.68
CA GLU A 10 8.66 24.94 0.51
C GLU A 10 7.84 25.59 -0.61
N TYR A 11 7.37 24.78 -1.54
CA TYR A 11 6.63 25.28 -2.69
C TYR A 11 5.53 24.29 -3.10
N LYS A 12 4.34 24.81 -3.44
CA LYS A 12 3.18 24.01 -3.80
C LYS A 12 2.45 24.59 -5.00
N LYS A 13 2.31 23.79 -6.05
CA LYS A 13 1.43 24.01 -7.20
C LYS A 13 0.44 22.86 -7.34
N MET A 14 -0.52 23.04 -8.22
CA MET A 14 -1.59 22.03 -8.44
C MET A 14 -1.06 20.67 -8.89
N ASP A 15 0.07 20.61 -9.59
CA ASP A 15 0.63 19.40 -10.19
C ASP A 15 1.95 18.95 -9.57
N TYR A 16 2.63 19.82 -8.80
CA TYR A 16 3.87 19.47 -8.13
C TYR A 16 4.12 20.28 -6.86
N ILE A 17 4.98 19.75 -6.02
CA ILE A 17 5.56 20.43 -4.87
C ILE A 17 7.08 20.48 -5.02
N ALA A 18 7.72 21.42 -4.30
CA ALA A 18 9.16 21.37 -4.02
C ALA A 18 9.36 21.00 -2.55
N ILE A 19 10.07 19.90 -2.32
CA ILE A 19 10.44 19.41 -0.98
C ILE A 19 11.88 19.82 -0.73
N ASP A 20 12.12 20.64 0.27
CA ASP A 20 13.48 20.95 0.75
C ASP A 20 14.00 19.85 1.66
N ILE A 21 15.19 19.38 1.31
CA ILE A 21 15.98 18.44 2.13
C ILE A 21 17.38 19.01 2.23
N ASN A 22 17.67 19.64 3.36
CA ASN A 22 18.98 20.22 3.67
C ASN A 22 19.46 21.23 2.60
N GLY A 23 18.57 22.12 2.13
CA GLY A 23 18.89 23.14 1.15
C GLY A 23 18.83 22.69 -0.32
N ILE A 24 18.37 21.45 -0.57
CA ILE A 24 18.13 20.94 -1.92
C ILE A 24 16.64 20.79 -2.15
N GLY A 25 16.10 21.53 -3.12
CA GLY A 25 14.67 21.46 -3.50
C GLY A 25 14.41 20.38 -4.53
N TYR A 26 13.66 19.33 -4.15
CA TYR A 26 13.22 18.26 -5.04
C TYR A 26 11.84 18.56 -5.59
N LYS A 27 11.71 18.61 -6.92
CA LYS A 27 10.42 18.72 -7.60
C LYS A 27 9.72 17.37 -7.65
N VAL A 28 8.56 17.25 -6.98
CA VAL A 28 7.79 16.01 -6.88
C VAL A 28 6.38 16.25 -7.40
N TYR A 29 5.97 15.47 -8.41
CA TYR A 29 4.58 15.40 -8.89
C TYR A 29 3.79 14.49 -7.97
N PHE A 30 2.50 14.77 -7.76
CA PHE A 30 1.68 14.03 -6.81
C PHE A 30 0.21 13.94 -7.27
N PRO A 31 -0.60 13.01 -6.75
CA PRO A 31 -2.02 12.94 -7.04
C PRO A 31 -2.76 14.18 -6.55
N LEU A 32 -3.57 14.81 -7.42
CA LEU A 32 -4.26 16.07 -7.10
C LEU A 32 -5.15 15.98 -5.86
N ARG A 33 -5.72 14.80 -5.55
CA ARG A 33 -6.53 14.56 -4.34
C ARG A 33 -5.77 14.78 -3.03
N GLU A 34 -4.42 14.80 -3.08
CA GLU A 34 -3.58 15.05 -1.90
C GLU A 34 -3.28 16.54 -1.70
N TYR A 35 -3.67 17.38 -2.68
CA TYR A 35 -3.36 18.81 -2.64
C TYR A 35 -3.79 19.47 -1.34
N GLU A 36 -5.04 19.25 -0.89
CA GLU A 36 -5.56 19.85 0.34
C GLU A 36 -4.95 19.29 1.63
N LYS A 37 -4.26 18.15 1.55
CA LYS A 37 -3.60 17.49 2.69
C LYS A 37 -2.18 17.98 2.93
N ILE A 38 -1.63 18.71 1.96
CA ILE A 38 -0.24 19.16 1.98
C ILE A 38 -0.20 20.65 2.28
N ASP A 39 0.36 21.03 3.40
CA ASP A 39 0.55 22.43 3.81
C ASP A 39 1.98 22.88 3.59
N LEU A 40 2.16 24.14 3.19
CA LEU A 40 3.47 24.78 3.08
C LEU A 40 4.13 24.87 4.45
N GLY A 41 5.45 24.71 4.50
CA GLY A 41 6.25 24.79 5.72
C GLY A 41 6.20 23.53 6.58
N ASN A 42 5.31 22.58 6.29
CA ASN A 42 5.22 21.31 7.05
C ASN A 42 6.10 20.22 6.44
N LYS A 43 6.53 19.28 7.28
CA LYS A 43 7.33 18.13 6.87
C LYS A 43 6.44 16.95 6.53
N TYR A 44 6.73 16.32 5.39
CA TYR A 44 6.05 15.12 4.92
C TYR A 44 7.04 14.07 4.45
N LYS A 45 6.62 12.80 4.52
CA LYS A 45 7.28 11.69 3.85
C LYS A 45 6.49 11.37 2.59
N PHE A 46 7.16 11.40 1.44
CA PHE A 46 6.61 10.97 0.16
C PHE A 46 7.31 9.72 -0.30
N TYR A 47 6.55 8.66 -0.57
CA TYR A 47 7.04 7.46 -1.25
C TYR A 47 7.19 7.75 -2.73
N ILE A 48 8.37 7.52 -3.30
CA ILE A 48 8.74 8.02 -4.62
C ILE A 48 8.73 6.91 -5.66
N TYR A 49 8.08 7.19 -6.77
CA TYR A 49 8.29 6.50 -8.03
C TYR A 49 9.22 7.34 -8.92
N ASN A 50 10.32 6.73 -9.36
CA ASN A 50 11.30 7.39 -10.21
C ASN A 50 10.94 7.13 -11.68
N HIS A 51 10.37 8.11 -12.36
CA HIS A 51 10.09 8.02 -13.78
C HIS A 51 11.29 8.50 -14.57
N ILE A 52 12.09 7.54 -15.07
CA ILE A 52 13.33 7.80 -15.80
C ILE A 52 13.10 7.42 -17.27
N LYS A 53 13.39 8.35 -18.17
CA LYS A 53 13.47 8.18 -19.62
C LYS A 53 14.75 8.84 -20.11
N GLU A 54 15.11 8.62 -21.38
CA GLU A 54 16.30 9.23 -21.99
C GLU A 54 16.30 10.77 -21.88
N ASP A 55 15.12 11.37 -22.02
CA ASP A 55 14.89 12.82 -22.06
C ASP A 55 14.20 13.40 -20.81
N ALA A 56 13.87 12.56 -19.82
CA ALA A 56 13.10 13.00 -18.66
C ALA A 56 13.43 12.23 -17.38
N TYR A 57 13.61 12.98 -16.30
CA TYR A 57 13.66 12.46 -14.94
C TYR A 57 12.59 13.14 -14.09
N LYS A 58 11.56 12.40 -13.68
CA LYS A 58 10.47 12.93 -12.86
C LYS A 58 10.30 12.09 -11.59
N LEU A 59 10.16 12.78 -10.47
CA LEU A 59 9.80 12.15 -9.21
C LEU A 59 8.29 12.26 -9.05
N ILE A 60 7.64 11.13 -8.80
CA ILE A 60 6.21 11.07 -8.51
C ILE A 60 6.07 10.56 -7.10
N GLY A 61 5.48 11.37 -6.22
CA GLY A 61 5.40 11.11 -4.79
C GLY A 61 3.97 10.81 -4.34
N PHE A 62 3.87 9.98 -3.33
CA PHE A 62 2.62 9.56 -2.70
C PHE A 62 2.75 9.64 -1.19
N LEU A 63 1.73 10.14 -0.51
CA LEU A 63 1.68 10.15 0.96
C LEU A 63 1.49 8.76 1.55
N ASP A 64 0.87 7.85 0.80
CA ASP A 64 0.65 6.45 1.17
C ASP A 64 1.44 5.53 0.23
N GLU A 65 2.19 4.59 0.79
CA GLU A 65 2.96 3.61 0.03
C GLU A 65 2.06 2.70 -0.81
N ARG A 66 0.85 2.40 -0.33
CA ARG A 66 -0.13 1.60 -1.07
C ARG A 66 -0.56 2.28 -2.37
N ASP A 67 -0.66 3.62 -2.39
CA ASP A 67 -0.94 4.38 -3.60
C ASP A 67 0.22 4.28 -4.61
N ARG A 68 1.48 4.31 -4.14
CA ARG A 68 2.65 4.06 -5.00
C ARG A 68 2.59 2.67 -5.61
N LYS A 69 2.28 1.64 -4.82
CA LYS A 69 2.13 0.25 -5.32
C LYS A 69 1.06 0.15 -6.41
N ILE A 70 -0.11 0.77 -6.21
CA ILE A 70 -1.17 0.82 -7.24
C ILE A 70 -0.69 1.56 -8.49
N TYR A 71 0.01 2.69 -8.34
CA TYR A 71 0.57 3.43 -9.46
C TYR A 71 1.50 2.55 -10.31
N GLU A 72 2.41 1.83 -9.68
CA GLU A 72 3.34 0.90 -10.33
C GLU A 72 2.61 -0.25 -11.04
N MET A 73 1.54 -0.76 -10.44
CA MET A 73 0.70 -1.79 -11.07
C MET A 73 -0.02 -1.26 -12.30
N LEU A 74 -0.57 -0.04 -12.22
CA LEU A 74 -1.24 0.62 -13.36
C LEU A 74 -0.28 0.82 -14.54
N LEU A 75 0.97 1.19 -14.28
CA LEU A 75 1.99 1.36 -15.32
C LEU A 75 2.35 0.07 -16.07
N LYS A 76 2.14 -1.09 -15.44
CA LYS A 76 2.36 -2.40 -16.07
C LYS A 76 1.22 -2.82 -17.01
N ILE A 77 0.11 -2.06 -17.01
CA ILE A 77 -1.04 -2.32 -17.88
C ILE A 77 -0.81 -1.68 -19.25
N ASN A 78 -0.94 -2.44 -20.31
CA ASN A 78 -0.75 -1.93 -21.66
C ASN A 78 -1.74 -0.77 -21.95
N GLY A 79 -1.21 0.34 -22.45
CA GLY A 79 -1.99 1.55 -22.76
C GLY A 79 -2.29 2.47 -21.56
N ILE A 80 -1.73 2.17 -20.37
CA ILE A 80 -1.79 3.04 -19.19
C ILE A 80 -0.41 3.65 -18.95
N GLY A 81 -0.27 4.92 -19.30
CA GLY A 81 0.96 5.68 -19.06
C GLY A 81 0.92 6.47 -17.75
N PRO A 82 2.05 7.12 -17.39
CA PRO A 82 2.20 7.86 -16.13
C PRO A 82 1.10 8.89 -15.85
N SER A 83 0.73 9.68 -16.86
CA SER A 83 -0.31 10.71 -16.71
C SER A 83 -1.69 10.11 -16.43
N LEU A 84 -2.02 8.97 -17.04
CA LEU A 84 -3.31 8.32 -16.83
C LEU A 84 -3.34 7.59 -15.47
N ALA A 85 -2.25 6.92 -15.09
CA ALA A 85 -2.11 6.30 -13.78
C ALA A 85 -2.22 7.34 -12.66
N LEU A 86 -1.56 8.50 -12.81
CA LEU A 86 -1.64 9.60 -11.85
C LEU A 86 -3.07 10.19 -11.81
N ALA A 87 -3.77 10.29 -12.95
CA ALA A 87 -5.15 10.75 -12.99
C ALA A 87 -6.10 9.77 -12.25
N VAL A 88 -5.90 8.46 -12.35
CA VAL A 88 -6.66 7.48 -11.56
C VAL A 88 -6.47 7.73 -10.06
N LEU A 89 -5.23 7.87 -9.61
CA LEU A 89 -4.92 8.13 -8.19
C LEU A 89 -5.27 9.56 -7.73
N SER A 90 -5.45 10.49 -8.64
CA SER A 90 -5.99 11.82 -8.33
C SER A 90 -7.51 11.78 -8.05
N ASN A 91 -8.22 10.79 -8.57
CA ASN A 91 -9.67 10.63 -8.36
C ASN A 91 -10.01 9.61 -7.26
N PHE A 92 -9.15 8.61 -7.03
CA PHE A 92 -9.46 7.52 -6.11
C PHE A 92 -8.27 7.21 -5.20
N SER A 93 -8.55 6.98 -3.90
CA SER A 93 -7.58 6.42 -2.95
C SER A 93 -7.38 4.93 -3.18
N TYR A 94 -6.35 4.35 -2.58
CA TYR A 94 -6.12 2.91 -2.56
C TYR A 94 -7.39 2.13 -2.20
N ASP A 95 -8.00 2.45 -1.06
CA ASP A 95 -9.18 1.73 -0.55
C ASP A 95 -10.37 1.82 -1.54
N LYS A 96 -10.55 3.00 -2.16
CA LYS A 96 -11.60 3.17 -3.18
C LYS A 96 -11.31 2.41 -4.46
N ILE A 97 -10.06 2.29 -4.88
CA ILE A 97 -9.66 1.48 -6.02
C ILE A 97 -9.92 0.00 -5.73
N VAL A 98 -9.56 -0.49 -4.55
CA VAL A 98 -9.84 -1.87 -4.12
C VAL A 98 -11.35 -2.14 -4.13
N GLU A 99 -12.16 -1.23 -3.62
CA GLU A 99 -13.63 -1.33 -3.66
C GLU A 99 -14.16 -1.41 -5.11
N ILE A 100 -13.71 -0.51 -5.99
CA ILE A 100 -14.08 -0.49 -7.42
C ILE A 100 -13.74 -1.81 -8.10
N ILE A 101 -12.55 -2.35 -7.82
CA ILE A 101 -12.08 -3.62 -8.40
C ILE A 101 -12.90 -4.80 -7.88
N SER A 102 -13.18 -4.86 -6.57
CA SER A 102 -13.95 -5.94 -5.96
C SER A 102 -15.38 -6.01 -6.51
N LYS A 103 -15.99 -4.83 -6.73
CA LYS A 103 -17.35 -4.69 -7.28
C LYS A 103 -17.42 -4.74 -8.81
N ASN A 104 -16.29 -4.85 -9.52
CA ASN A 104 -16.17 -4.69 -10.98
C ASN A 104 -16.81 -3.39 -11.50
N ASP A 105 -16.67 -2.29 -10.75
CA ASP A 105 -17.31 -1.00 -11.07
C ASP A 105 -16.46 -0.20 -12.08
N TYR A 106 -16.46 -0.63 -13.34
CA TYR A 106 -15.80 0.10 -14.43
C TYR A 106 -16.46 1.46 -14.71
N THR A 107 -17.71 1.65 -14.30
CA THR A 107 -18.44 2.91 -14.49
C THR A 107 -17.82 4.04 -13.67
N SER A 108 -17.40 3.76 -12.46
CA SER A 108 -16.68 4.74 -11.63
C SER A 108 -15.33 5.10 -12.26
N LEU A 109 -14.58 4.13 -12.78
CA LEU A 109 -13.30 4.41 -13.45
C LEU A 109 -13.46 5.27 -14.71
N LYS A 110 -14.56 5.14 -15.45
CA LYS A 110 -14.85 5.97 -16.64
C LYS A 110 -14.97 7.46 -16.34
N LYS A 111 -15.17 7.85 -15.07
CA LYS A 111 -15.19 9.27 -14.66
C LYS A 111 -13.81 9.91 -14.73
N VAL A 112 -12.75 9.11 -14.78
CA VAL A 112 -11.37 9.62 -14.94
C VAL A 112 -11.19 10.12 -16.36
N PRO A 113 -10.74 11.37 -16.57
CA PRO A 113 -10.51 11.92 -17.91
C PRO A 113 -9.58 11.02 -18.73
N LYS A 114 -9.91 10.82 -20.01
CA LYS A 114 -9.17 9.98 -20.97
C LYS A 114 -9.18 8.47 -20.65
N LEU A 115 -9.96 8.03 -19.68
CA LEU A 115 -10.15 6.63 -19.34
C LEU A 115 -11.49 6.13 -19.93
N GLY A 116 -11.44 5.60 -21.12
CA GLY A 116 -12.63 5.00 -21.78
C GLY A 116 -12.97 3.63 -21.19
N GLU A 117 -14.16 3.12 -21.55
CA GLU A 117 -14.71 1.86 -21.04
C GLU A 117 -13.77 0.66 -21.20
N LYS A 118 -13.20 0.49 -22.41
CA LYS A 118 -12.27 -0.61 -22.69
C LYS A 118 -11.05 -0.61 -21.74
N LYS A 119 -10.46 0.57 -21.48
CA LYS A 119 -9.33 0.70 -20.56
C LYS A 119 -9.76 0.46 -19.10
N ALA A 120 -10.95 0.93 -18.70
CA ALA A 120 -11.49 0.70 -17.37
C ALA A 120 -11.68 -0.80 -17.08
N GLN A 121 -12.21 -1.55 -18.06
CA GLN A 121 -12.36 -3.01 -17.96
C GLN A 121 -11.02 -3.73 -17.84
N ILE A 122 -10.02 -3.32 -18.64
CA ILE A 122 -8.66 -3.89 -18.59
C ILE A 122 -8.02 -3.61 -17.22
N ILE A 123 -8.15 -2.38 -16.68
CA ILE A 123 -7.63 -2.03 -15.36
C ILE A 123 -8.23 -2.94 -14.29
N ILE A 124 -9.56 -3.11 -14.27
CA ILE A 124 -10.23 -3.96 -13.28
C ILE A 124 -9.74 -5.41 -13.39
N LEU A 125 -9.69 -5.95 -14.60
CA LEU A 125 -9.28 -7.36 -14.80
C LEU A 125 -7.84 -7.60 -14.34
N ASP A 126 -6.92 -6.71 -14.73
CA ASP A 126 -5.48 -6.86 -14.43
C ASP A 126 -5.18 -6.61 -12.95
N LEU A 127 -5.74 -5.53 -12.37
CA LEU A 127 -5.56 -5.25 -10.94
C LEU A 127 -6.26 -6.29 -10.06
N LYS A 128 -7.40 -6.85 -10.46
CA LYS A 128 -8.07 -7.93 -9.71
C LYS A 128 -7.20 -9.18 -9.61
N ALA A 129 -6.51 -9.54 -10.68
CA ALA A 129 -5.57 -10.66 -10.66
C ALA A 129 -4.35 -10.37 -9.76
N LYS A 130 -3.79 -9.15 -9.84
CA LYS A 130 -2.62 -8.74 -9.07
C LYS A 130 -2.92 -8.52 -7.58
N LEU A 131 -4.06 -7.90 -7.26
CA LEU A 131 -4.47 -7.68 -5.87
C LEU A 131 -4.84 -8.98 -5.16
N LYS A 132 -5.43 -9.95 -5.86
CA LYS A 132 -5.60 -11.31 -5.29
C LYS A 132 -4.26 -11.91 -4.89
N ASN A 133 -3.26 -11.82 -5.75
CA ASN A 133 -1.92 -12.32 -5.44
C ASN A 133 -1.25 -11.54 -4.29
N LEU A 134 -1.50 -10.23 -4.18
CA LEU A 134 -0.98 -9.41 -3.06
C LEU A 134 -1.70 -9.70 -1.74
N THR A 135 -3.04 -9.82 -1.77
CA THR A 135 -3.81 -10.23 -0.58
C THR A 135 -3.43 -11.65 -0.14
N TYR A 136 -3.19 -12.56 -1.08
CA TYR A 136 -2.65 -13.88 -0.73
C TYR A 136 -1.22 -13.79 -0.20
N THR A 137 -0.34 -12.95 -0.79
CA THR A 137 1.05 -12.83 -0.37
C THR A 137 1.19 -12.00 0.91
N GLU A 138 0.43 -10.90 1.08
CA GLU A 138 0.50 -10.09 2.30
C GLU A 138 -0.24 -10.75 3.48
N VAL A 139 -1.36 -11.43 3.25
CA VAL A 139 -2.09 -12.15 4.31
C VAL A 139 -1.43 -13.50 4.61
N GLU A 140 -0.92 -14.23 3.61
CA GLU A 140 -0.18 -15.48 3.85
C GLU A 140 1.23 -15.21 4.38
N THR A 141 1.95 -14.19 3.90
CA THR A 141 3.30 -13.88 4.40
C THR A 141 3.26 -13.31 5.82
N ILE A 142 2.33 -12.40 6.12
CA ILE A 142 2.14 -11.92 7.50
C ILE A 142 1.64 -13.05 8.40
N SER A 143 0.73 -13.91 7.90
CA SER A 143 0.23 -15.04 8.67
C SER A 143 1.29 -16.14 8.85
N ILE A 144 2.11 -16.42 7.84
CA ILE A 144 3.16 -17.46 7.92
C ILE A 144 4.33 -16.95 8.78
N ASP A 145 4.86 -15.77 8.52
CA ASP A 145 5.94 -15.18 9.32
C ASP A 145 5.48 -14.95 10.77
N MET A 146 4.27 -14.44 10.97
CA MET A 146 3.69 -14.26 12.29
C MET A 146 3.42 -15.59 12.98
N LEU A 147 3.03 -16.64 12.24
CA LEU A 147 2.81 -17.98 12.79
C LEU A 147 4.14 -18.63 13.19
N GLU A 148 5.17 -18.52 12.35
CA GLU A 148 6.50 -19.04 12.65
C GLU A 148 7.13 -18.32 13.86
N ASP A 149 7.08 -17.00 13.89
CA ASP A 149 7.56 -16.19 15.02
C ASP A 149 6.78 -16.48 16.30
N LEU A 150 5.48 -16.70 16.19
CA LEU A 150 4.60 -17.05 17.31
C LEU A 150 4.96 -18.45 17.88
N VAL A 151 5.17 -19.44 17.01
CA VAL A 151 5.60 -20.77 17.42
C VAL A 151 6.96 -20.72 18.10
N LEU A 152 7.93 -20.02 17.51
CA LEU A 152 9.27 -19.83 18.08
C LEU A 152 9.24 -19.13 19.42
N ALA A 153 8.39 -18.09 19.56
CA ALA A 153 8.24 -17.37 20.83
C ALA A 153 7.62 -18.27 21.92
N LEU A 154 6.61 -19.07 21.58
CA LEU A 154 5.98 -20.00 22.54
C LEU A 154 6.90 -21.17 22.91
N GLU A 155 7.66 -21.72 21.96
CA GLU A 155 8.70 -22.71 22.23
C GLU A 155 9.79 -22.13 23.14
N GLY A 156 10.22 -20.88 22.90
CA GLY A 156 11.14 -20.13 23.76
C GLY A 156 10.64 -19.90 25.18
N LEU A 157 9.30 -19.86 25.38
CA LEU A 157 8.65 -19.80 26.69
C LEU A 157 8.46 -21.18 27.34
N GLY A 158 8.90 -22.27 26.69
CA GLY A 158 8.92 -23.61 27.25
C GLY A 158 7.70 -24.47 26.91
N TYR A 159 6.81 -24.01 26.01
CA TYR A 159 5.67 -24.82 25.57
C TYR A 159 6.08 -25.83 24.51
N THR A 160 5.53 -27.04 24.60
CA THR A 160 5.78 -28.08 23.61
C THR A 160 4.99 -27.84 22.33
N LYS A 161 5.51 -28.30 21.19
CA LYS A 161 4.86 -28.17 19.88
C LYS A 161 3.42 -28.70 19.92
N LYS A 162 3.17 -29.81 20.62
CA LYS A 162 1.85 -30.39 20.76
C LYS A 162 0.84 -29.52 21.52
N GLU A 163 1.30 -28.77 22.51
CA GLU A 163 0.47 -27.79 23.26
C GLU A 163 0.18 -26.57 22.41
N ILE A 164 1.16 -26.12 21.64
CA ILE A 164 1.04 -24.99 20.71
C ILE A 164 0.01 -25.33 19.62
N ASP A 165 0.17 -26.45 18.92
CA ASP A 165 -0.72 -26.89 17.84
C ASP A 165 -2.17 -27.00 18.33
N LYS A 166 -2.38 -27.65 19.50
CA LYS A 166 -3.71 -27.81 20.10
C LYS A 166 -4.37 -26.48 20.47
N THR A 167 -3.59 -25.47 20.79
CA THR A 167 -4.10 -24.14 21.15
C THR A 167 -4.38 -23.32 19.90
N LEU A 168 -3.52 -23.42 18.89
CA LEU A 168 -3.71 -22.74 17.60
C LEU A 168 -4.96 -23.21 16.86
N GLU A 169 -5.35 -24.49 16.99
CA GLU A 169 -6.62 -24.99 16.43
C GLU A 169 -7.88 -24.32 17.01
N LYS A 170 -7.77 -23.70 18.19
CA LYS A 170 -8.89 -23.08 18.91
C LYS A 170 -8.92 -21.56 18.83
N VAL A 171 -7.88 -20.94 18.27
CA VAL A 171 -7.69 -19.50 18.28
C VAL A 171 -7.71 -19.00 16.84
N ASP A 172 -8.56 -18.02 16.57
CA ASP A 172 -8.57 -17.32 15.29
C ASP A 172 -7.49 -16.22 15.30
N LEU A 173 -6.36 -16.50 14.64
CA LEU A 173 -5.23 -15.60 14.55
C LEU A 173 -5.54 -14.30 13.81
N SER A 174 -6.57 -14.28 12.97
CA SER A 174 -6.99 -13.09 12.22
C SER A 174 -7.53 -11.96 13.13
N THR A 175 -7.83 -12.27 14.39
CA THR A 175 -8.33 -11.31 15.38
C THR A 175 -7.23 -10.44 16.01
N TYR A 176 -5.95 -10.80 15.82
CA TYR A 176 -4.83 -10.09 16.41
C TYR A 176 -4.13 -9.20 15.38
N SER A 177 -3.84 -7.96 15.77
CA SER A 177 -3.20 -6.95 14.92
C SER A 177 -1.66 -6.97 15.02
N SER A 178 -1.09 -7.70 15.98
CA SER A 178 0.35 -7.83 16.18
C SER A 178 0.75 -9.15 16.82
N LEU A 179 2.01 -9.57 16.61
CA LEU A 179 2.61 -10.75 17.24
C LEU A 179 2.51 -10.69 18.78
N GLU A 180 2.72 -9.50 19.37
CA GLU A 180 2.66 -9.33 20.81
C GLU A 180 1.25 -9.57 21.36
N GLU A 181 0.21 -9.09 20.67
CA GLU A 181 -1.19 -9.35 21.03
C GLU A 181 -1.54 -10.83 20.87
N ALA A 182 -1.07 -11.48 19.79
CA ALA A 182 -1.27 -12.90 19.57
C ALA A 182 -0.63 -13.76 20.69
N ILE A 183 0.62 -13.46 21.06
CA ILE A 183 1.30 -14.16 22.17
C ILE A 183 0.50 -14.00 23.47
N LYS A 184 0.09 -12.78 23.84
CA LYS A 184 -0.70 -12.52 25.04
C LYS A 184 -2.05 -13.27 25.04
N GLY A 185 -2.75 -13.25 23.90
CA GLY A 185 -4.04 -13.92 23.72
C GLY A 185 -3.92 -15.45 23.86
N ILE A 186 -2.90 -16.03 23.25
CA ILE A 186 -2.65 -17.49 23.30
C ILE A 186 -2.23 -17.94 24.70
N LEU A 187 -1.33 -17.22 25.35
CA LEU A 187 -0.92 -17.52 26.72
C LEU A 187 -2.08 -17.47 27.73
N LYS A 188 -3.05 -16.58 27.50
CA LYS A 188 -4.27 -16.51 28.30
C LYS A 188 -5.14 -17.78 28.13
N ASN A 189 -5.23 -18.28 26.91
CA ASN A 189 -5.98 -19.52 26.59
C ASN A 189 -5.25 -20.79 27.07
N MET A 190 -3.92 -20.79 27.07
CA MET A 190 -3.11 -21.91 27.60
C MET A 190 -3.22 -22.05 29.12
N LYS A 191 -3.34 -20.94 29.86
CA LYS A 191 -3.49 -20.95 31.35
C LYS A 191 -4.88 -21.43 31.83
N ILE A 192 -5.88 -21.47 30.97
CA ILE A 192 -7.26 -21.90 31.31
C ILE A 192 -7.45 -23.41 31.11
N GLY A 193 -6.48 -24.10 30.50
CA GLY A 193 -6.55 -25.54 30.16
C GLY A 193 -5.65 -26.46 31.00
N GLY A 194 -5.11 -25.97 32.13
CA GLY A 194 -4.30 -26.74 33.08
C GLY A 194 -5.05 -27.07 34.35
#